data_ee030bbd94ac9145e5131a16817c3a09
#
_entry.id   ee030bbd94ac9145e5131a16817c3a09
#
_cell.length_a   1.000
_cell.length_b   1.000
_cell.length_c   1.000
_cell.angle_alpha   90.00
_cell.angle_beta   90.00
_cell.angle_gamma   90.00
#
_symmetry.space_group_name_H-M   'P 1'
#
loop_
_entity.id
_entity.type
_entity.pdbx_description
1 polymer ?
#
loop_
_entity_poly.entity_id
_entity_poly.type
_entity_poly.pdbx_seq_one_letter_code
_entity_poly.pdbx_strand_id
1 'polypeptide(L)'
;MTWLDEIKWDDKGLVPVIAQEKDSGDVLMFAWMNREALQKTAELKRAVYFSRSRNKLWFKGEESGHVQTVHDIRLDCDNDVVLLKVTQEGHKPEIGRAHV
;
A
#
# COMPACT_ATOMS: atom_id res chain seq x y z
N MET A 1 -8.55 9.75 18.23
CA MET A 1 -9.23 8.88 17.32
C MET A 1 -8.82 9.19 15.91
N THR A 2 -8.84 8.29 15.09
CA THR A 2 -8.40 8.52 13.76
C THR A 2 -9.25 7.71 12.83
N TRP A 3 -9.12 8.03 11.56
CA TRP A 3 -9.76 7.25 10.52
C TRP A 3 -9.29 5.79 10.53
N LEU A 4 -8.15 5.52 11.14
CA LEU A 4 -7.68 4.14 11.27
C LEU A 4 -8.62 3.29 12.09
N ASP A 5 -9.37 3.89 12.99
CA ASP A 5 -10.31 3.15 13.80
C ASP A 5 -11.54 2.70 13.04
N GLU A 6 -11.75 3.26 11.85
CA GLU A 6 -12.90 2.89 11.04
C GLU A 6 -12.62 1.72 10.11
N ILE A 7 -11.38 1.30 10.01
CA ILE A 7 -11.01 0.22 9.11
C ILE A 7 -11.38 -1.11 9.74
N LYS A 8 -11.89 -1.99 8.92
CA LYS A 8 -12.25 -3.33 9.39
C LYS A 8 -11.04 -4.24 9.24
N TRP A 9 -10.20 -4.21 10.25
CA TRP A 9 -9.05 -5.08 10.30
C TRP A 9 -9.50 -6.52 10.44
N ASP A 10 -8.79 -7.45 9.80
CA ASP A 10 -9.15 -8.84 9.93
C ASP A 10 -8.71 -9.37 11.31
N ASP A 11 -8.90 -10.66 11.55
CA ASP A 11 -8.61 -11.22 12.86
C ASP A 11 -7.13 -11.24 13.18
N LYS A 12 -6.27 -10.95 12.21
CA LYS A 12 -4.84 -10.83 12.44
C LYS A 12 -4.40 -9.38 12.44
N GLY A 13 -5.33 -8.46 12.39
CA GLY A 13 -5.01 -7.05 12.40
C GLY A 13 -4.51 -6.52 11.08
N LEU A 14 -4.88 -7.17 9.98
CA LEU A 14 -4.41 -6.80 8.65
C LEU A 14 -5.55 -6.33 7.78
N VAL A 15 -5.22 -5.51 6.78
CA VAL A 15 -6.16 -5.07 5.78
C VAL A 15 -5.48 -5.21 4.42
N PRO A 16 -6.20 -5.68 3.39
CA PRO A 16 -5.61 -5.75 2.05
C PRO A 16 -5.50 -4.36 1.44
N VAL A 17 -4.46 -4.18 0.65
CA VAL A 17 -4.14 -2.89 0.07
C VAL A 17 -3.84 -3.07 -1.41
N ILE A 18 -4.42 -2.21 -2.22
CA ILE A 18 -4.12 -2.17 -3.65
C ILE A 18 -3.39 -0.86 -3.91
N ALA A 19 -2.24 -0.94 -4.56
CA ALA A 19 -1.51 0.25 -4.97
C ALA A 19 -1.77 0.48 -6.45
N GLN A 20 -2.27 1.66 -6.78
CA GLN A 20 -2.66 2.02 -8.13
C GLN A 20 -1.88 3.24 -8.55
N GLU A 21 -1.36 3.23 -9.77
CA GLU A 21 -0.64 4.37 -10.29
C GLU A 21 -1.62 5.52 -10.51
N LYS A 22 -1.25 6.67 -9.99
CA LYS A 22 -2.15 7.81 -9.88
C LYS A 22 -2.65 8.31 -11.22
N ASP A 23 -1.77 8.36 -12.21
CA ASP A 23 -2.13 8.97 -13.49
C ASP A 23 -2.72 7.98 -14.48
N SER A 24 -2.17 6.79 -14.55
CA SER A 24 -2.64 5.81 -15.54
C SER A 24 -3.77 4.95 -15.02
N GLY A 25 -3.89 4.82 -13.70
CA GLY A 25 -4.86 3.92 -13.13
C GLY A 25 -4.42 2.47 -13.10
N ASP A 26 -3.18 2.19 -13.48
CA ASP A 26 -2.70 0.82 -13.48
C ASP A 26 -2.54 0.30 -12.06
N VAL A 27 -2.95 -0.93 -11.83
CA VAL A 27 -2.72 -1.57 -10.54
C VAL A 27 -1.29 -2.06 -10.53
N LEU A 28 -0.53 -1.61 -9.54
CA LEU A 28 0.88 -1.93 -9.45
C LEU A 28 1.13 -3.13 -8.58
N MET A 29 0.38 -3.29 -7.51
CA MET A 29 0.58 -4.44 -6.64
C MET A 29 -0.58 -4.56 -5.65
N PHE A 30 -0.64 -5.73 -5.03
CA PHE A 30 -1.57 -6.04 -3.96
C PHE A 30 -0.72 -6.48 -2.77
N ALA A 31 -1.04 -5.95 -1.60
CA ALA A 31 -0.24 -6.27 -0.42
C ALA A 31 -1.11 -6.17 0.82
N TRP A 32 -0.48 -6.15 1.99
CA TRP A 32 -1.18 -6.10 3.27
C TRP A 32 -0.56 -5.01 4.12
N MET A 33 -1.36 -4.45 5.01
CA MET A 33 -0.88 -3.51 6.00
C MET A 33 -1.50 -3.85 7.34
N ASN A 34 -0.73 -3.71 8.41
CA ASN A 34 -1.31 -3.65 9.73
C ASN A 34 -1.50 -2.16 10.06
N ARG A 35 -2.02 -1.88 11.26
CA ARG A 35 -2.31 -0.51 11.64
C ARG A 35 -1.05 0.35 11.62
N GLU A 36 0.05 -0.18 12.10
CA GLU A 36 1.29 0.57 12.13
C GLU A 36 1.78 0.90 10.71
N ALA A 37 1.68 -0.06 9.80
CA ALA A 37 2.11 0.15 8.41
C ALA A 37 1.28 1.25 7.77
N LEU A 38 -0.02 1.22 7.97
CA LEU A 38 -0.89 2.22 7.35
C LEU A 38 -0.68 3.58 7.98
N GLN A 39 -0.47 3.63 9.28
CA GLN A 39 -0.18 4.89 9.94
C GLN A 39 1.11 5.50 9.41
N LYS A 40 2.16 4.69 9.27
CA LYS A 40 3.42 5.18 8.72
C LYS A 40 3.27 5.62 7.28
N THR A 41 2.49 4.90 6.50
CA THR A 41 2.23 5.29 5.12
C THR A 41 1.60 6.68 5.06
N ALA A 42 0.63 6.93 5.92
CA ALA A 42 -0.05 8.23 5.93
C ALA A 42 0.90 9.34 6.38
N GLU A 43 1.74 9.04 7.37
CA GLU A 43 2.64 10.06 7.92
C GLU A 43 3.78 10.37 6.97
N LEU A 44 4.36 9.35 6.37
CA LEU A 44 5.53 9.51 5.53
C LEU A 44 5.20 9.83 4.10
N LYS A 45 3.97 9.53 3.69
CA LYS A 45 3.54 9.62 2.31
C LYS A 45 4.38 8.73 1.42
N ARG A 46 4.84 7.63 1.98
CA ARG A 46 5.61 6.61 1.30
C ARG A 46 4.99 5.28 1.69
N ALA A 47 4.83 4.38 0.75
CA ALA A 47 4.13 3.11 1.03
C ALA A 47 4.96 2.22 1.92
N VAL A 48 4.34 1.79 3.02
CA VAL A 48 4.92 0.86 3.98
C VAL A 48 3.92 -0.26 4.11
N TYR A 49 4.35 -1.48 3.88
CA TYR A 49 3.48 -2.64 3.88
C TYR A 49 3.84 -3.58 5.01
N PHE A 50 3.00 -4.58 5.23
CA PHE A 50 3.28 -5.60 6.23
C PHE A 50 3.50 -6.93 5.51
N SER A 51 4.63 -7.56 5.77
CA SER A 51 4.94 -8.85 5.17
C SER A 51 4.40 -9.94 6.06
N ARG A 52 3.41 -10.70 5.54
CA ARG A 52 2.82 -11.76 6.34
C ARG A 52 3.80 -12.91 6.54
N SER A 53 4.62 -13.19 5.56
CA SER A 53 5.56 -14.30 5.67
C SER A 53 6.69 -13.99 6.64
N ARG A 54 7.10 -12.72 6.73
CA ARG A 54 8.17 -12.35 7.64
C ARG A 54 7.65 -11.76 8.93
N ASN A 55 6.35 -11.49 8.97
CA ASN A 55 5.70 -10.93 10.14
C ASN A 55 6.33 -9.62 10.57
N LYS A 56 6.60 -8.75 9.61
CA LYS A 56 7.19 -7.45 9.93
C LYS A 56 6.86 -6.43 8.85
N LEU A 57 7.07 -5.16 9.17
CA LEU A 57 6.88 -4.08 8.21
C LEU A 57 7.98 -4.12 7.16
N TRP A 58 7.65 -3.66 5.95
CA TRP A 58 8.67 -3.43 4.95
C TRP A 58 8.33 -2.17 4.18
N PHE A 59 9.36 -1.38 3.92
CA PHE A 59 9.23 -0.10 3.24
C PHE A 59 9.45 -0.33 1.76
N LYS A 60 8.43 -0.03 0.98
CA LYS A 60 8.50 -0.28 -0.45
C LYS A 60 9.63 0.53 -1.05
N GLY A 61 10.52 -0.13 -1.77
CA GLY A 61 11.63 0.54 -2.41
C GLY A 61 12.89 0.59 -1.57
N GLU A 62 12.84 0.04 -0.35
CA GLU A 62 13.98 0.12 0.54
C GLU A 62 15.20 -0.59 -0.07
N GLU A 63 14.97 -1.68 -0.76
CA GLU A 63 16.06 -2.40 -1.38
C GLU A 63 16.11 -2.20 -2.88
N SER A 64 14.97 -2.09 -3.52
CA SER A 64 14.93 -2.01 -4.97
C SER A 64 15.06 -0.59 -5.50
N GLY A 65 14.83 0.40 -4.67
CA GLY A 65 14.82 1.78 -5.11
C GLY A 65 13.50 2.21 -5.73
N HIS A 66 12.53 1.31 -5.84
CA HIS A 66 11.25 1.64 -6.47
C HIS A 66 10.28 2.11 -5.39
N VAL A 67 10.54 3.28 -4.86
CA VAL A 67 9.73 3.87 -3.81
C VAL A 67 8.38 4.27 -4.37
N GLN A 68 7.35 4.11 -3.58
CA GLN A 68 6.01 4.57 -3.95
C GLN A 68 5.66 5.78 -3.12
N THR A 69 5.47 6.92 -3.78
CA THR A 69 5.01 8.15 -3.13
C THR A 69 3.49 8.12 -3.13
N VAL A 70 2.90 8.28 -1.96
CA VAL A 70 1.46 8.15 -1.80
C VAL A 70 0.81 9.51 -1.91
N HIS A 71 -0.14 9.64 -2.82
CA HIS A 71 -0.85 10.89 -3.04
C HIS A 71 -2.24 10.87 -2.43
N ASP A 72 -2.82 9.69 -2.27
CA ASP A 72 -4.16 9.58 -1.73
C ASP A 72 -4.33 8.20 -1.14
N ILE A 73 -5.13 8.12 -0.08
CA ILE A 73 -5.46 6.88 0.58
C ILE A 73 -6.97 6.81 0.66
N ARG A 74 -7.55 5.76 0.13
CA ARG A 74 -9.00 5.62 0.09
C ARG A 74 -9.42 4.30 0.67
N LEU A 75 -10.61 4.28 1.24
CA LEU A 75 -11.22 3.06 1.74
C LEU A 75 -12.38 2.72 0.84
N ASP A 76 -12.65 1.44 0.68
CA ASP A 76 -13.84 1.06 -0.07
C ASP A 76 -15.08 1.28 0.79
N CYS A 77 -16.26 0.97 0.24
CA CYS A 77 -17.50 1.31 0.93
C CYS A 77 -17.68 0.55 2.23
N ASP A 78 -17.05 -0.60 2.37
CA ASP A 78 -17.15 -1.41 3.58
C ASP A 78 -15.99 -1.19 4.52
N ASN A 79 -15.04 -0.35 4.14
CA ASN A 79 -13.85 -0.04 4.94
C ASN A 79 -12.97 -1.27 5.21
N ASP A 80 -12.97 -2.21 4.28
CA ASP A 80 -12.19 -3.43 4.45
C ASP A 80 -11.13 -3.61 3.36
N VAL A 81 -10.92 -2.63 2.50
CA VAL A 81 -9.83 -2.62 1.51
C VAL A 81 -9.31 -1.19 1.42
N VAL A 82 -8.00 -1.06 1.36
CA VAL A 82 -7.36 0.24 1.20
C VAL A 82 -6.86 0.36 -0.23
N LEU A 83 -7.10 1.51 -0.84
CA LEU A 83 -6.59 1.84 -2.15
C LEU A 83 -5.61 2.99 -1.99
N LEU A 84 -4.38 2.79 -2.43
CA LEU A 84 -3.39 3.85 -2.46
C LEU A 84 -3.25 4.36 -3.88
N LYS A 85 -3.26 5.67 -4.04
CA LYS A 85 -2.92 6.30 -5.31
C LYS A 85 -1.49 6.74 -5.19
N VAL A 86 -0.61 6.21 -6.02
CA VAL A 86 0.82 6.40 -5.86
C VAL A 86 1.50 6.74 -7.18
N THR A 87 2.72 7.29 -7.08
CA THR A 87 3.64 7.29 -8.20
C THR A 87 4.83 6.45 -7.76
N GLN A 88 5.28 5.57 -8.63
CA GLN A 88 6.39 4.70 -8.31
C GLN A 88 7.64 5.26 -8.93
N GLU A 89 8.66 5.45 -8.11
CA GLU A 89 9.91 6.03 -8.56
C GLU A 89 10.90 4.95 -8.89
N GLY A 90 11.94 5.34 -9.59
CA GLY A 90 12.93 4.39 -10.03
C GLY A 90 12.55 3.89 -11.40
N HIS A 91 12.73 2.62 -11.64
CA HIS A 91 12.36 2.06 -12.91
C HIS A 91 10.88 2.08 -13.07
N LYS A 92 10.42 2.05 -14.30
CA LYS A 92 9.03 1.85 -14.54
C LYS A 92 8.62 0.53 -13.98
N PRO A 93 7.42 0.43 -13.48
CA PRO A 93 6.94 -0.84 -12.97
C PRO A 93 6.87 -1.83 -14.09
N GLU A 94 7.41 -2.97 -13.84
CA GLU A 94 7.39 -3.98 -14.84
C GLU A 94 6.31 -4.95 -14.62
N ILE A 95 5.68 -4.88 -13.49
CA ILE A 95 4.59 -5.70 -13.15
C ILE A 95 3.49 -5.45 -14.10
N GLY A 96 2.90 -6.42 -14.58
CA GLY A 96 1.74 -6.27 -15.37
C GLY A 96 2.02 -5.97 -16.77
N ARG A 97 3.27 -5.81 -17.12
CA ARG A 97 3.49 -5.62 -18.51
C ARG A 97 4.56 -6.50 -18.96
N ALA A 98 5.50 -6.72 -18.18
CA ALA A 98 6.60 -7.51 -18.65
C ALA A 98 6.19 -8.88 -18.96
N HIS A 99 5.17 -9.28 -18.37
CA HIS A 99 4.89 -10.62 -18.43
C HIS A 99 3.59 -10.95 -18.88
N VAL A 100 2.99 -9.99 -19.38
CA VAL A 100 1.65 -10.23 -19.83
C VAL A 100 1.67 -10.72 -21.21
#